data_c60e9ae0154531c621f042d3a690e531
#
_entry.id   c60e9ae0154531c621f042d3a690e531
#
_cell.length_a   1.000
_cell.length_b   1.000
_cell.length_c   1.000
_cell.angle_alpha   90.00
_cell.angle_beta   90.00
_cell.angle_gamma   90.00
#
_symmetry.space_group_name_H-M   'P 1'
#
loop_
_entity.id
_entity.type
_entity.pdbx_description
1 polymer ?
#
loop_
_entity_poly.entity_id
_entity_poly.type
_entity_poly.pdbx_seq_one_letter_code
_entity_poly.pdbx_strand_id
1 'polypeptide(L)'
;MCIRDSNIINGYWNISDNLPMHLCSVSNLIACFILFIPKNNRLFEFLYYAGIIGAFQAFFTPQINNFDGTNYEYLEYYLSHGGIMLLPIYMLKNLGYKLTKYSWLKVVIYLNILLAIVMPLNFIIDSNYMYLAYAPNVSNPLIIGDWPYYILFWEIIIVILTYILYVISTGKRI
;
A
#
# COMPACT_ATOMS: atom_id res chain seq x y z
N MET A 1 -6.02 4.81 -10.94
CA MET A 1 -5.60 4.74 -12.35
C MET A 1 -6.12 5.94 -13.15
N CYS A 2 -7.37 6.35 -13.00
CA CYS A 2 -7.95 7.47 -13.77
C CYS A 2 -7.21 8.82 -13.63
N ILE A 3 -6.68 9.16 -12.46
CA ILE A 3 -5.88 10.40 -12.27
C ILE A 3 -4.60 10.36 -13.13
N ARG A 4 -3.92 9.21 -13.23
CA ARG A 4 -2.73 9.06 -14.08
C ARG A 4 -3.04 9.20 -15.55
N ASP A 5 -4.18 8.65 -15.98
CA ASP A 5 -4.64 8.77 -17.36
C ASP A 5 -4.99 10.23 -17.68
N SER A 6 -5.61 10.94 -16.73
CA SER A 6 -5.87 12.38 -16.81
C SER A 6 -4.57 13.17 -16.90
N ASN A 7 -3.56 12.84 -16.09
CA ASN A 7 -2.25 13.50 -16.11
C ASN A 7 -1.51 13.31 -17.45
N ILE A 8 -1.64 12.13 -18.08
CA ILE A 8 -1.09 11.89 -19.42
C ILE A 8 -1.79 12.76 -20.45
N ILE A 9 -3.12 12.80 -20.45
CA ILE A 9 -3.93 13.56 -21.40
C ILE A 9 -3.66 15.06 -21.27
N ASN A 10 -3.51 15.55 -20.04
CA ASN A 10 -3.26 16.98 -19.76
C ASN A 10 -1.78 17.39 -19.80
N GLY A 11 -0.86 16.47 -20.10
CA GLY A 11 0.57 16.75 -20.20
C GLY A 11 1.29 17.00 -18.86
N TYR A 12 0.67 16.63 -17.74
CA TYR A 12 1.24 16.75 -16.38
C TYR A 12 1.93 15.47 -15.90
N TRP A 13 2.01 14.44 -16.73
CA TRP A 13 2.61 13.18 -16.34
C TRP A 13 4.10 13.33 -16.08
N ASN A 14 4.56 12.94 -14.89
CA ASN A 14 5.96 12.96 -14.50
C ASN A 14 6.35 11.62 -13.89
N ILE A 15 7.53 11.13 -14.20
CA ILE A 15 8.08 9.87 -13.69
C ILE A 15 8.30 9.92 -12.17
N SER A 16 8.59 11.08 -11.59
CA SER A 16 8.82 11.25 -10.15
C SER A 16 7.55 11.10 -9.30
N ASP A 17 6.37 11.30 -9.89
CA ASP A 17 5.11 11.36 -9.14
C ASP A 17 4.05 10.35 -9.61
N ASN A 18 4.10 9.93 -10.88
CA ASN A 18 3.00 9.19 -11.48
C ASN A 18 3.25 7.68 -11.66
N LEU A 19 4.42 7.14 -11.31
CA LEU A 19 4.61 5.69 -11.31
C LEU A 19 3.79 5.02 -10.18
N PRO A 20 3.30 3.78 -10.42
CA PRO A 20 2.51 3.05 -9.42
C PRO A 20 3.38 2.41 -8.33
N MET A 21 4.32 3.18 -7.74
CA MET A 21 5.31 2.68 -6.80
C MET A 21 4.94 2.89 -5.33
N HIS A 22 3.88 3.67 -5.04
CA HIS A 22 3.34 3.70 -3.69
C HIS A 22 2.67 2.37 -3.34
N LEU A 23 2.75 1.95 -2.08
CA LEU A 23 2.20 0.67 -1.60
C LEU A 23 0.72 0.49 -1.95
N CYS A 24 -0.09 1.54 -1.78
CA CYS A 24 -1.50 1.52 -2.15
C CYS A 24 -1.70 1.38 -3.66
N SER A 25 -0.82 1.96 -4.48
CA SER A 25 -0.87 1.83 -5.93
C SER A 25 -0.54 0.42 -6.40
N VAL A 26 0.48 -0.21 -5.81
CA VAL A 26 0.80 -1.63 -6.05
C VAL A 26 -0.37 -2.51 -5.63
N SER A 27 -0.95 -2.25 -4.46
CA SER A 27 -2.14 -2.97 -3.96
C SER A 27 -3.34 -2.80 -4.89
N ASN A 28 -3.59 -1.60 -5.44
CA ASN A 28 -4.64 -1.33 -6.41
C ASN A 28 -4.43 -2.12 -7.71
N LEU A 29 -3.20 -2.19 -8.24
CA LEU A 29 -2.90 -3.01 -9.41
C LEU A 29 -3.21 -4.48 -9.14
N ILE A 30 -2.78 -5.01 -8.01
CA ILE A 30 -3.09 -6.38 -7.61
C ILE A 30 -4.61 -6.57 -7.50
N ALA A 31 -5.33 -5.65 -6.86
CA ALA A 31 -6.78 -5.71 -6.70
C ALA A 31 -7.53 -5.73 -8.04
N CYS A 32 -7.06 -4.96 -9.02
CA CYS A 32 -7.67 -4.95 -10.36
C CYS A 32 -7.51 -6.28 -11.11
N PHE A 33 -6.39 -6.97 -10.93
CA PHE A 33 -6.08 -8.16 -11.72
C PHE A 33 -6.33 -9.48 -11.00
N ILE A 34 -6.35 -9.50 -9.66
CA ILE A 34 -6.38 -10.75 -8.88
C ILE A 34 -7.62 -11.62 -9.15
N LEU A 35 -8.75 -11.01 -9.51
CA LEU A 35 -9.99 -11.73 -9.82
C LEU A 35 -9.95 -12.41 -11.21
N PHE A 36 -9.06 -11.97 -12.10
CA PHE A 36 -8.86 -12.53 -13.44
C PHE A 36 -7.74 -13.57 -13.51
N ILE A 37 -6.92 -13.67 -12.45
CA ILE A 37 -5.81 -14.63 -12.35
C ILE A 37 -6.31 -15.89 -11.65
N PRO A 38 -5.88 -17.11 -12.05
CA PRO A 38 -6.16 -18.33 -11.31
C PRO A 38 -5.78 -18.15 -9.84
N LYS A 39 -6.56 -18.76 -8.93
CA LYS A 39 -6.45 -18.58 -7.49
C LYS A 39 -4.98 -18.56 -7.01
N ASN A 40 -4.48 -17.39 -6.64
CA ASN A 40 -3.11 -17.15 -6.21
C ASN A 40 -3.08 -16.63 -4.77
N ASN A 41 -2.78 -17.52 -3.83
CA ASN A 41 -2.74 -17.16 -2.42
C ASN A 41 -1.62 -16.17 -2.07
N ARG A 42 -0.51 -16.11 -2.82
CA ARG A 42 0.59 -15.16 -2.52
C ARG A 42 0.17 -13.71 -2.82
N LEU A 43 -0.46 -13.49 -3.98
CA LEU A 43 -1.01 -12.16 -4.32
C LEU A 43 -2.12 -11.76 -3.36
N PHE A 44 -2.99 -12.72 -2.99
CA PHE A 44 -4.04 -12.49 -2.00
C PHE A 44 -3.45 -12.11 -0.64
N GLU A 45 -2.46 -12.85 -0.13
CA GLU A 45 -1.80 -12.56 1.14
C GLU A 45 -1.15 -11.17 1.13
N PHE A 46 -0.46 -10.81 0.03
CA PHE A 46 0.09 -9.47 -0.11
C PHE A 46 -1.00 -8.40 -0.04
N LEU A 47 -2.05 -8.52 -0.86
CA LEU A 47 -3.17 -7.58 -0.88
C LEU A 47 -3.87 -7.50 0.48
N TYR A 48 -4.01 -8.64 1.17
CA TYR A 48 -4.66 -8.70 2.48
C TYR A 48 -3.91 -7.87 3.53
N TYR A 49 -2.60 -8.03 3.66
CA TYR A 49 -1.85 -7.29 4.66
C TYR A 49 -1.51 -5.87 4.20
N ALA A 50 -0.89 -5.73 3.04
CA ALA A 50 -0.45 -4.44 2.53
C ALA A 50 -1.62 -3.52 2.19
N GLY A 51 -2.67 -4.05 1.58
CA GLY A 51 -3.89 -3.31 1.24
C GLY A 51 -4.63 -2.82 2.47
N ILE A 52 -4.86 -3.68 3.48
CA ILE A 52 -5.56 -3.29 4.70
C ILE A 52 -4.75 -2.27 5.50
N ILE A 53 -3.46 -2.53 5.76
CA ILE A 53 -2.60 -1.63 6.55
C ILE A 53 -2.43 -0.29 5.84
N GLY A 54 -2.12 -0.31 4.54
CA GLY A 54 -1.94 0.92 3.75
C GLY A 54 -3.20 1.76 3.64
N ALA A 55 -4.36 1.12 3.37
CA ALA A 55 -5.64 1.83 3.32
C ALA A 55 -6.05 2.40 4.69
N PHE A 56 -5.85 1.64 5.76
CA PHE A 56 -6.14 2.12 7.11
C PHE A 56 -5.33 3.39 7.41
N GLN A 57 -4.02 3.39 7.13
CA GLN A 57 -3.19 4.57 7.30
C GLN A 57 -3.68 5.75 6.44
N ALA A 58 -4.04 5.50 5.18
CA ALA A 58 -4.51 6.52 4.26
C ALA A 58 -5.82 7.20 4.72
N PHE A 59 -6.69 6.50 5.46
CA PHE A 59 -7.89 7.09 6.04
C PHE A 59 -7.60 8.01 7.24
N PHE A 60 -6.57 7.68 8.04
CA PHE A 60 -6.23 8.47 9.22
C PHE A 60 -5.29 9.64 8.92
N THR A 61 -4.40 9.48 7.95
CA THR A 61 -3.42 10.50 7.56
C THR A 61 -3.45 10.67 6.03
N PRO A 62 -4.55 11.18 5.46
CA PRO A 62 -4.69 11.30 4.02
C PRO A 62 -3.66 12.27 3.45
N GLN A 63 -2.91 11.81 2.45
CA GLN A 63 -2.02 12.62 1.64
C GLN A 63 -2.40 12.44 0.18
N ILE A 64 -3.12 13.42 -0.35
CA ILE A 64 -3.50 13.48 -1.75
C ILE A 64 -2.46 14.34 -2.45
N ASN A 65 -1.47 13.69 -3.07
CA ASN A 65 -0.41 14.38 -3.80
C ASN A 65 -0.99 15.06 -5.05
N ASN A 66 -0.55 16.30 -5.32
CA ASN A 66 -1.01 17.11 -6.45
C ASN A 66 -2.53 17.32 -6.48
N PHE A 67 -3.15 17.47 -5.29
CA PHE A 67 -4.58 17.70 -5.18
C PHE A 67 -4.99 19.00 -5.89
N ASP A 68 -5.83 18.86 -6.91
CA ASP A 68 -6.33 19.97 -7.72
C ASP A 68 -7.53 20.72 -7.12
N GLY A 69 -7.99 20.27 -5.94
CA GLY A 69 -9.15 20.82 -5.24
C GLY A 69 -10.49 20.25 -5.73
N THR A 70 -10.48 19.25 -6.62
CA THR A 70 -11.72 18.68 -7.15
C THR A 70 -12.30 17.60 -6.25
N ASN A 71 -13.63 17.53 -6.20
CA ASN A 71 -14.33 16.44 -5.53
C ASN A 71 -14.05 15.07 -6.18
N TYR A 72 -13.63 15.05 -7.44
CA TYR A 72 -13.32 13.82 -8.16
C TYR A 72 -12.08 13.14 -7.59
N GLU A 73 -10.97 13.86 -7.43
CA GLU A 73 -9.74 13.30 -6.85
C GLU A 73 -9.95 12.83 -5.41
N TYR A 74 -10.69 13.63 -4.64
CA TYR A 74 -11.06 13.29 -3.27
C TYR A 74 -11.86 11.96 -3.22
N LEU A 75 -12.90 11.83 -4.05
CA LEU A 75 -13.71 10.62 -4.11
C LEU A 75 -12.91 9.41 -4.58
N GLU A 76 -12.09 9.58 -5.62
CA GLU A 76 -11.22 8.50 -6.15
C GLU A 76 -10.25 8.00 -5.10
N TYR A 77 -9.63 8.92 -4.34
CA TYR A 77 -8.72 8.57 -3.26
C TYR A 77 -9.38 7.63 -2.25
N TYR A 78 -10.55 7.99 -1.73
CA TYR A 78 -11.23 7.18 -0.71
C TYR A 78 -11.86 5.90 -1.28
N LEU A 79 -12.38 5.91 -2.49
CA LEU A 79 -12.91 4.70 -3.14
C LEU A 79 -11.80 3.68 -3.45
N SER A 80 -10.66 4.14 -3.94
CA SER A 80 -9.54 3.26 -4.25
C SER A 80 -8.97 2.62 -2.98
N HIS A 81 -8.79 3.40 -1.90
CA HIS A 81 -8.32 2.88 -0.62
C HIS A 81 -9.36 1.97 0.05
N GLY A 82 -10.66 2.31 -0.03
CA GLY A 82 -11.74 1.43 0.40
C GLY A 82 -11.74 0.10 -0.37
N GLY A 83 -11.51 0.15 -1.67
CA GLY A 83 -11.42 -1.03 -2.54
C GLY A 83 -10.32 -2.01 -2.13
N ILE A 84 -9.08 -1.52 -1.95
CA ILE A 84 -7.96 -2.38 -1.54
C ILE A 84 -8.07 -2.90 -0.11
N MET A 85 -8.88 -2.27 0.73
CA MET A 85 -9.18 -2.74 2.08
C MET A 85 -10.29 -3.81 2.09
N LEU A 86 -11.39 -3.56 1.39
CA LEU A 86 -12.58 -4.40 1.45
C LEU A 86 -12.47 -5.66 0.59
N LEU A 87 -11.83 -5.57 -0.59
CA LEU A 87 -11.69 -6.69 -1.51
C LEU A 87 -11.02 -7.91 -0.87
N PRO A 88 -9.84 -7.82 -0.22
CA PRO A 88 -9.21 -8.99 0.37
C PRO A 88 -10.01 -9.57 1.55
N ILE A 89 -10.75 -8.75 2.29
CA ILE A 89 -11.66 -9.23 3.33
C ILE A 89 -12.81 -10.05 2.70
N TYR A 90 -13.39 -9.55 1.61
CA TYR A 90 -14.40 -10.27 0.84
C TYR A 90 -13.87 -11.60 0.27
N MET A 91 -12.66 -11.59 -0.28
CA MET A 91 -12.00 -12.79 -0.82
C MET A 91 -11.78 -13.84 0.27
N LEU A 92 -11.34 -13.42 1.46
CA LEU A 92 -11.15 -14.31 2.60
C LEU A 92 -12.47 -14.98 3.04
N LYS A 93 -13.55 -14.18 3.12
CA LYS A 93 -14.83 -14.64 3.66
C LYS A 93 -15.67 -15.40 2.65
N ASN A 94 -15.67 -14.97 1.37
CA ASN A 94 -16.66 -15.41 0.39
C ASN A 94 -16.06 -16.20 -0.79
N LEU A 95 -14.79 -15.97 -1.16
CA LEU A 95 -14.15 -16.61 -2.31
C LEU A 95 -13.22 -17.76 -1.95
N GLY A 96 -13.23 -18.19 -0.68
CA GLY A 96 -12.47 -19.35 -0.22
C GLY A 96 -10.94 -19.18 -0.24
N TYR A 97 -10.44 -17.95 -0.26
CA TYR A 97 -9.02 -17.69 -0.02
C TYR A 97 -8.67 -17.92 1.44
N LYS A 98 -7.43 -18.29 1.69
CA LYS A 98 -6.97 -18.61 3.06
C LYS A 98 -5.58 -18.03 3.29
N LEU A 99 -5.34 -17.54 4.49
CA LEU A 99 -4.01 -17.17 4.94
C LEU A 99 -3.21 -18.42 5.27
N THR A 100 -2.06 -18.58 4.66
CA THR A 100 -1.17 -19.72 4.93
C THR A 100 -0.35 -19.50 6.19
N LYS A 101 0.20 -20.57 6.75
CA LYS A 101 1.11 -20.49 7.91
C LYS A 101 2.28 -19.54 7.58
N TYR A 102 2.60 -18.65 8.51
CA TYR A 102 3.63 -17.60 8.34
C TYR A 102 3.37 -16.62 7.19
N SER A 103 2.14 -16.48 6.69
CA SER A 103 1.80 -15.50 5.64
C SER A 103 2.18 -14.06 6.01
N TRP A 104 1.99 -13.69 7.27
CA TRP A 104 2.39 -12.40 7.81
C TRP A 104 3.90 -12.13 7.62
N LEU A 105 4.76 -13.10 7.93
CA LEU A 105 6.21 -12.97 7.76
C LEU A 105 6.62 -12.94 6.29
N LYS A 106 5.98 -13.76 5.44
CA LYS A 106 6.23 -13.73 3.99
C LYS A 106 5.94 -12.36 3.39
N VAL A 107 4.85 -11.73 3.83
CA VAL A 107 4.50 -10.39 3.33
C VAL A 107 5.47 -9.33 3.85
N VAL A 108 5.93 -9.41 5.10
CA VAL A 108 7.01 -8.54 5.59
C VAL A 108 8.26 -8.67 4.71
N ILE A 109 8.66 -9.90 4.33
CA ILE A 109 9.78 -10.12 3.41
C ILE A 109 9.52 -9.48 2.04
N TYR A 110 8.30 -9.63 1.47
CA TYR A 110 7.95 -9.00 0.19
C TYR A 110 7.98 -7.48 0.25
N LEU A 111 7.53 -6.89 1.36
CA LEU A 111 7.59 -5.45 1.59
C LEU A 111 9.04 -4.96 1.69
N ASN A 112 9.91 -5.70 2.36
CA ASN A 112 11.34 -5.38 2.43
C ASN A 112 12.05 -5.51 1.08
N ILE A 113 11.69 -6.49 0.24
CA ILE A 113 12.17 -6.58 -1.14
C ILE A 113 11.70 -5.36 -1.95
N LEU A 114 10.43 -4.97 -1.79
CA LEU A 114 9.89 -3.78 -2.46
C LEU A 114 10.60 -2.51 -1.99
N LEU A 115 10.86 -2.36 -0.69
CA LEU A 115 11.65 -1.26 -0.12
C LEU A 115 13.05 -1.21 -0.72
N ALA A 116 13.75 -2.35 -0.80
CA ALA A 116 15.09 -2.43 -1.36
C ALA A 116 15.16 -2.05 -2.86
N ILE A 117 14.04 -2.17 -3.59
CA ILE A 117 13.92 -1.75 -4.99
C ILE A 117 13.53 -0.27 -5.08
N VAL A 118 12.52 0.16 -4.32
CA VAL A 118 11.94 1.50 -4.45
C VAL A 118 12.85 2.57 -3.85
N MET A 119 13.55 2.27 -2.75
CA MET A 119 14.43 3.27 -2.11
C MET A 119 15.54 3.76 -3.05
N PRO A 120 16.39 2.92 -3.68
CA PRO A 120 17.39 3.41 -4.64
C PRO A 120 16.75 4.04 -5.87
N LEU A 121 15.59 3.55 -6.34
CA LEU A 121 14.87 4.14 -7.46
C LEU A 121 14.49 5.60 -7.16
N ASN A 122 14.02 5.91 -5.95
CA ASN A 122 13.69 7.28 -5.55
C ASN A 122 14.88 8.24 -5.76
N PHE A 123 16.10 7.83 -5.39
CA PHE A 123 17.30 8.66 -5.57
C PHE A 123 17.74 8.79 -7.04
N ILE A 124 17.44 7.78 -7.87
CA ILE A 124 17.81 7.80 -9.30
C ILE A 124 16.89 8.74 -10.10
N ILE A 125 15.59 8.75 -9.79
CA ILE A 125 14.59 9.51 -10.56
C ILE A 125 14.08 10.77 -9.82
N ASP A 126 14.73 11.14 -8.72
CA ASP A 126 14.37 12.29 -7.87
C ASP A 126 12.89 12.25 -7.42
N SER A 127 12.51 11.15 -6.79
CA SER A 127 11.13 10.88 -6.34
C SER A 127 11.04 10.53 -4.86
N ASN A 128 9.82 10.41 -4.34
CA ASN A 128 9.58 10.01 -2.96
C ASN A 128 8.48 8.93 -2.83
N TYR A 129 8.55 7.91 -3.67
CA TYR A 129 7.62 6.78 -3.56
C TYR A 129 7.75 6.07 -2.23
N MET A 130 6.60 5.74 -1.62
CA MET A 130 6.51 5.13 -0.28
C MET A 130 7.16 5.97 0.83
N TYR A 131 7.47 7.24 0.56
CA TYR A 131 8.15 8.18 1.49
C TYR A 131 9.49 7.63 2.01
N LEU A 132 10.25 6.97 1.12
CA LEU A 132 11.53 6.36 1.48
C LEU A 132 12.73 7.29 1.28
N ALA A 133 12.57 8.45 0.60
CA ALA A 133 13.62 9.45 0.44
C ALA A 133 13.53 10.57 1.50
N TYR A 134 12.31 10.98 1.86
CA TYR A 134 12.03 11.97 2.92
C TYR A 134 10.62 11.79 3.46
N ALA A 135 10.36 12.35 4.65
CA ALA A 135 9.06 12.25 5.31
C ALA A 135 7.94 12.92 4.49
N PRO A 136 6.69 12.40 4.54
CA PRO A 136 5.54 13.05 3.91
C PRO A 136 5.25 14.42 4.53
N ASN A 137 4.65 15.31 3.74
CA ASN A 137 4.32 16.69 4.14
C ASN A 137 3.04 16.80 5.01
N VAL A 138 2.59 15.69 5.58
CA VAL A 138 1.40 15.66 6.46
C VAL A 138 1.79 15.33 7.89
N SER A 139 1.06 15.86 8.84
CA SER A 139 1.21 15.47 10.25
C SER A 139 0.81 14.01 10.40
N ASN A 140 1.78 13.14 10.61
CA ASN A 140 1.57 11.71 10.76
C ASN A 140 2.20 11.22 12.07
N PRO A 141 1.43 10.72 13.04
CA PRO A 141 1.94 10.28 14.33
C PRO A 141 2.87 9.06 14.23
N LEU A 142 2.91 8.38 13.10
CA LEU A 142 3.81 7.25 12.84
C LEU A 142 5.20 7.69 12.34
N ILE A 143 5.41 8.99 12.09
CA ILE A 143 6.73 9.53 11.76
C ILE A 143 7.43 9.89 13.07
N ILE A 144 8.32 9.02 13.51
CA ILE A 144 9.11 9.21 14.72
C ILE A 144 10.58 9.31 14.34
N GLY A 145 11.17 10.47 14.59
CA GLY A 145 12.54 10.78 14.19
C GLY A 145 12.70 11.22 12.74
N ASP A 146 13.92 11.61 12.41
CA ASP A 146 14.29 12.05 11.07
C ASP A 146 14.57 10.87 10.14
N TRP A 147 14.72 11.15 8.83
CA TRP A 147 15.18 10.17 7.86
C TRP A 147 16.61 9.70 8.21
N PRO A 148 16.92 8.39 8.17
CA PRO A 148 16.06 7.25 7.81
C PRO A 148 15.36 6.57 8.99
N TYR A 149 15.45 7.09 10.21
CA TYR A 149 15.05 6.41 11.45
C TYR A 149 13.56 6.08 11.52
N TYR A 150 12.67 6.93 10.97
CA TYR A 150 11.24 6.62 10.95
C TYR A 150 10.92 5.38 10.12
N ILE A 151 11.75 5.03 9.11
CA ILE A 151 11.58 3.80 8.31
C ILE A 151 11.79 2.57 9.18
N LEU A 152 12.80 2.57 10.05
CA LEU A 152 13.04 1.45 10.99
C LEU A 152 11.87 1.30 11.98
N PHE A 153 11.28 2.41 12.40
CA PHE A 153 10.09 2.38 13.24
C PHE A 153 8.88 1.81 12.50
N TRP A 154 8.69 2.15 11.23
CA TRP A 154 7.64 1.56 10.39
C TRP A 154 7.82 0.06 10.19
N GLU A 155 9.04 -0.44 10.05
CA GLU A 155 9.30 -1.88 9.96
C GLU A 155 8.79 -2.62 11.20
N ILE A 156 9.03 -2.09 12.40
CA ILE A 156 8.53 -2.67 13.64
C ILE A 156 6.99 -2.68 13.66
N ILE A 157 6.37 -1.57 13.30
CA ILE A 157 4.91 -1.46 13.25
C ILE A 157 4.32 -2.44 12.24
N ILE A 158 4.89 -2.56 11.04
CA ILE A 158 4.42 -3.48 10.00
C ILE A 158 4.47 -4.93 10.49
N VAL A 159 5.55 -5.34 11.14
CA VAL A 159 5.68 -6.69 11.72
C VAL A 159 4.57 -6.94 12.75
N ILE A 160 4.32 -5.98 13.65
CA ILE A 160 3.29 -6.10 14.67
C ILE A 160 1.89 -6.17 14.04
N LEU A 161 1.57 -5.26 13.13
CA LEU A 161 0.24 -5.17 12.49
C LEU A 161 -0.05 -6.40 11.62
N THR A 162 0.92 -6.88 10.84
CA THR A 162 0.73 -8.09 10.02
C THR A 162 0.51 -9.30 10.91
N TYR A 163 1.23 -9.43 12.03
CA TYR A 163 1.01 -10.52 12.98
C TYR A 163 -0.36 -10.44 13.65
N ILE A 164 -0.78 -9.26 14.10
CA ILE A 164 -2.12 -9.04 14.69
C ILE A 164 -3.22 -9.42 13.69
N LEU A 165 -3.14 -8.95 12.45
CA LEU A 165 -4.09 -9.32 11.39
C LEU A 165 -4.14 -10.83 11.14
N TYR A 166 -2.98 -11.49 11.17
CA TYR A 166 -2.91 -12.95 11.05
C TYR A 166 -3.67 -13.66 12.18
N VAL A 167 -3.39 -13.28 13.43
CA VAL A 167 -4.02 -13.90 14.61
C VAL A 167 -5.54 -13.68 14.61
N ILE A 168 -5.98 -12.45 14.35
CA ILE A 168 -7.42 -12.12 14.28
C ILE A 168 -8.13 -12.94 13.21
N SER A 169 -7.51 -13.11 12.05
CA SER A 169 -8.16 -13.74 10.90
C SER A 169 -8.12 -15.27 10.91
N THR A 170 -7.13 -15.85 11.57
CA THR A 170 -6.97 -17.33 11.63
C THR A 170 -7.42 -17.92 12.95
N GLY A 171 -7.55 -17.12 14.01
CA GLY A 171 -7.77 -17.59 15.37
C GLY A 171 -6.60 -18.41 15.93
N LYS A 172 -5.45 -18.43 15.26
CA LYS A 172 -4.28 -19.25 15.62
C LYS A 172 -3.15 -18.35 16.12
N ARG A 173 -2.66 -18.66 17.31
CA ARG A 173 -1.35 -18.18 17.78
C ARG A 173 -0.29 -19.18 17.29
N ILE A 174 0.85 -18.65 16.86
CA ILE A 174 2.00 -19.48 16.46
C ILE A 174 2.84 -19.77 17.70
#